data_db315f2a0b0892d62daf215a1da0293e
#
_entry.id   db315f2a0b0892d62daf215a1da0293e
#
_cell.length_a   1.000
_cell.length_b   1.000
_cell.length_c   1.000
_cell.angle_alpha   90.00
_cell.angle_beta   90.00
_cell.angle_gamma   90.00
#
_symmetry.space_group_name_H-M   'P 1'
#
loop_
_entity.id
_entity.type
_entity.pdbx_description
1 polymer ?
#
loop_
_entity_poly.entity_id
_entity_poly.type
_entity_poly.pdbx_seq_one_letter_code
_entity_poly.pdbx_strand_id
1 'polypeptide(L)'
;VPPREETYGHTEIIIGNWFKKTKKRDKIILASKVAGPMRAYLRGGGNNYSLDKMTEAVNDSLKRLQTDYIDLYQLHWPERNTNMFGRLGYEHKENESWNKFEDVLGNLKRFVDDGKIREVGLSNETPWGVSKYLELSKEKKLPRMMSIQNPYSLLNRTCEVGLAEISIRDEIGLLAYSPLA
;
A
#
# COMPACT_ATOMS: atom_id res chain seq x y z
N VAL A 1 6.42 -1.03 -16.54
CA VAL A 1 6.31 0.27 -17.23
C VAL A 1 7.11 1.29 -16.44
N PRO A 2 8.01 2.07 -17.06
CA PRO A 2 8.79 3.08 -16.36
C PRO A 2 7.90 4.09 -15.63
N PRO A 3 8.28 4.54 -14.42
CA PRO A 3 7.47 5.46 -13.62
C PRO A 3 7.65 6.93 -14.07
N ARG A 4 7.10 7.26 -15.22
CA ARG A 4 7.09 8.61 -15.79
C ARG A 4 5.66 9.11 -15.89
N GLU A 5 5.47 10.43 -16.02
CA GLU A 5 4.14 11.04 -16.16
C GLU A 5 3.39 10.48 -17.37
N GLU A 6 4.06 10.36 -18.53
CA GLU A 6 3.46 9.85 -19.76
C GLU A 6 3.06 8.37 -19.69
N THR A 7 3.66 7.61 -18.76
CA THR A 7 3.39 6.18 -18.59
C THR A 7 2.63 5.87 -17.30
N TYR A 8 2.17 6.91 -16.58
CA TYR A 8 1.39 6.74 -15.37
C TYR A 8 0.13 5.91 -15.62
N GLY A 9 -0.09 4.91 -14.78
CA GLY A 9 -1.26 4.03 -14.87
C GLY A 9 -1.23 2.99 -15.99
N HIS A 10 -0.25 3.00 -16.89
CA HIS A 10 -0.21 2.06 -18.02
C HIS A 10 -0.22 0.59 -17.59
N THR A 11 0.43 0.24 -16.49
CA THR A 11 0.38 -1.14 -15.98
C THR A 11 -1.06 -1.57 -15.64
N GLU A 12 -1.81 -0.72 -14.96
CA GLU A 12 -3.21 -0.99 -14.65
C GLU A 12 -4.09 -1.04 -15.90
N ILE A 13 -3.83 -0.17 -16.89
CA ILE A 13 -4.52 -0.19 -18.19
C ILE A 13 -4.27 -1.52 -18.93
N ILE A 14 -3.03 -2.01 -18.94
CA ILE A 14 -2.68 -3.29 -19.56
C ILE A 14 -3.43 -4.44 -18.87
N ILE A 15 -3.45 -4.46 -17.54
CA ILE A 15 -4.17 -5.45 -16.74
C ILE A 15 -5.67 -5.37 -17.01
N GLY A 16 -6.25 -4.17 -17.01
CA GLY A 16 -7.68 -3.95 -17.30
C GLY A 16 -8.08 -4.44 -18.70
N ASN A 17 -7.25 -4.15 -19.71
CA ASN A 17 -7.47 -4.66 -21.06
C ASN A 17 -7.41 -6.19 -21.11
N TRP A 18 -6.53 -6.82 -20.34
CA TRP A 18 -6.45 -8.26 -20.22
C TRP A 18 -7.71 -8.84 -19.57
N PHE A 19 -8.21 -8.24 -18.49
CA PHE A 19 -9.48 -8.64 -17.86
C PHE A 19 -10.64 -8.55 -18.83
N LYS A 20 -10.75 -7.43 -19.55
CA LYS A 20 -11.78 -7.24 -20.57
C LYS A 20 -11.76 -8.32 -21.65
N LYS A 21 -10.55 -8.67 -22.13
CA LYS A 21 -10.34 -9.68 -23.17
C LYS A 21 -10.63 -11.09 -22.69
N THR A 22 -10.16 -11.44 -21.49
CA THR A 22 -10.19 -12.84 -21.01
C THR A 22 -11.43 -13.18 -20.20
N LYS A 23 -12.13 -12.19 -19.64
CA LYS A 23 -13.26 -12.38 -18.72
C LYS A 23 -12.91 -13.21 -17.47
N LYS A 24 -11.65 -13.10 -17.01
CA LYS A 24 -11.12 -13.89 -15.87
C LYS A 24 -10.88 -13.04 -14.61
N ARG A 25 -11.57 -11.89 -14.47
CA ARG A 25 -11.36 -11.03 -13.29
C ARG A 25 -11.62 -11.76 -11.97
N ASP A 26 -12.66 -12.56 -11.92
CA ASP A 26 -13.06 -13.37 -10.75
C ASP A 26 -12.08 -14.50 -10.38
N LYS A 27 -11.18 -14.85 -11.29
CA LYS A 27 -10.16 -15.88 -11.11
C LYS A 27 -8.83 -15.36 -10.58
N ILE A 28 -8.71 -14.04 -10.42
CA ILE A 28 -7.43 -13.38 -10.10
C ILE A 28 -7.57 -12.59 -8.81
N ILE A 29 -6.62 -12.78 -7.89
CA ILE A 29 -6.40 -11.89 -6.74
C ILE A 29 -5.59 -10.70 -7.25
N LEU A 30 -6.26 -9.56 -7.39
CA LEU A 30 -5.67 -8.34 -7.90
C LEU A 30 -5.18 -7.46 -6.74
N ALA A 31 -3.90 -7.12 -6.76
CA ALA A 31 -3.34 -6.13 -5.86
C ALA A 31 -3.00 -4.83 -6.60
N SER A 32 -3.31 -3.70 -5.99
CA SER A 32 -2.86 -2.38 -6.42
C SER A 32 -2.50 -1.51 -5.23
N LYS A 33 -1.98 -0.31 -5.47
CA LYS A 33 -1.47 0.59 -4.42
C LYS A 33 -1.90 2.02 -4.66
N VAL A 34 -2.13 2.75 -3.57
CA VAL A 34 -2.05 4.20 -3.63
C VAL A 34 -0.59 4.61 -3.88
N ALA A 35 -0.35 5.52 -4.82
CA ALA A 35 1.02 5.90 -5.19
C ALA A 35 1.79 6.49 -4.00
N GLY A 36 3.09 6.17 -3.96
CA GLY A 36 4.03 6.67 -2.97
C GLY A 36 4.59 8.06 -3.29
N PRO A 37 5.57 8.52 -2.49
CA PRO A 37 6.20 9.83 -2.63
C PRO A 37 6.99 9.98 -3.94
N MET A 38 7.53 11.16 -4.16
CA MET A 38 8.42 11.50 -5.29
C MET A 38 7.74 11.49 -6.68
N ARG A 39 6.45 11.77 -6.74
CA ARG A 39 5.67 11.86 -7.99
C ARG A 39 4.90 13.18 -8.00
N ALA A 40 5.58 14.29 -8.29
CA ALA A 40 4.98 15.64 -8.27
C ALA A 40 3.74 15.76 -9.18
N TYR A 41 3.67 14.98 -10.25
CA TYR A 41 2.54 14.93 -11.16
C TYR A 41 1.31 14.16 -10.63
N LEU A 42 1.42 13.49 -9.48
CA LEU A 42 0.32 12.74 -8.90
C LEU A 42 -0.33 13.53 -7.75
N ARG A 43 -1.59 13.91 -7.92
CA ARG A 43 -2.45 14.47 -6.88
C ARG A 43 -1.79 15.56 -6.01
N GLY A 44 -0.96 16.41 -6.65
CA GLY A 44 -0.22 17.47 -5.96
C GLY A 44 1.12 17.03 -5.36
N GLY A 45 1.57 15.84 -5.68
CA GLY A 45 2.84 15.27 -5.21
C GLY A 45 2.75 14.67 -3.81
N GLY A 46 3.84 13.99 -3.44
CA GLY A 46 3.96 13.42 -2.10
C GLY A 46 3.11 12.17 -1.84
N ASN A 47 3.22 11.74 -0.62
CA ASN A 47 2.51 10.61 -0.05
C ASN A 47 1.41 11.19 0.85
N ASN A 48 0.16 11.13 0.45
CA ASN A 48 -0.95 11.73 1.18
C ASN A 48 -2.13 10.75 1.23
N TYR A 49 -2.54 10.40 2.44
CA TYR A 49 -3.61 9.46 2.73
C TYR A 49 -4.89 10.13 3.24
N SER A 50 -5.09 11.41 2.92
CA SER A 50 -6.39 12.07 3.13
C SER A 50 -7.49 11.38 2.32
N LEU A 51 -8.72 11.47 2.80
CA LEU A 51 -9.86 10.80 2.19
C LEU A 51 -10.05 11.17 0.71
N ASP A 52 -9.93 12.45 0.37
CA ASP A 52 -10.06 12.95 -1.00
C ASP A 52 -9.00 12.35 -1.94
N LYS A 53 -7.73 12.35 -1.52
CA LYS A 53 -6.61 11.81 -2.31
C LYS A 53 -6.69 10.29 -2.46
N MET A 54 -7.08 9.58 -1.41
CA MET A 54 -7.30 8.14 -1.48
C MET A 54 -8.51 7.80 -2.35
N THR A 55 -9.59 8.58 -2.28
CA THR A 55 -10.79 8.38 -3.11
C THR A 55 -10.47 8.54 -4.59
N GLU A 56 -9.74 9.59 -4.95
CA GLU A 56 -9.25 9.81 -6.32
C GLU A 56 -8.40 8.61 -6.77
N ALA A 57 -7.43 8.20 -5.94
CA ALA A 57 -6.53 7.08 -6.27
C ALA A 57 -7.26 5.76 -6.52
N VAL A 58 -8.20 5.40 -5.65
CA VAL A 58 -8.99 4.15 -5.77
C VAL A 58 -9.86 4.19 -7.02
N ASN A 59 -10.62 5.27 -7.22
CA ASN A 59 -11.51 5.39 -8.37
C ASN A 59 -10.75 5.38 -9.70
N ASP A 60 -9.60 6.04 -9.76
CA ASP A 60 -8.74 6.04 -10.95
C ASP A 60 -8.15 4.65 -11.24
N SER A 61 -7.73 3.92 -10.20
CA SER A 61 -7.26 2.54 -10.35
C SER A 61 -8.38 1.63 -10.85
N LEU A 62 -9.58 1.68 -10.28
CA LEU A 62 -10.73 0.90 -10.73
C LEU A 62 -11.08 1.18 -12.19
N LYS A 63 -11.06 2.46 -12.60
CA LYS A 63 -11.30 2.88 -13.98
C LYS A 63 -10.26 2.29 -14.94
N ARG A 64 -8.95 2.40 -14.62
CA ARG A 64 -7.87 1.86 -15.45
C ARG A 64 -7.90 0.33 -15.50
N LEU A 65 -8.18 -0.31 -14.39
CA LEU A 65 -8.29 -1.77 -14.25
C LEU A 65 -9.58 -2.34 -14.87
N GLN A 66 -10.56 -1.50 -15.20
CA GLN A 66 -11.86 -1.89 -15.76
C GLN A 66 -12.56 -2.96 -14.89
N THR A 67 -12.60 -2.72 -13.59
CA THR A 67 -13.21 -3.60 -12.57
C THR A 67 -13.84 -2.76 -11.47
N ASP A 68 -14.82 -3.32 -10.77
CA ASP A 68 -15.53 -2.65 -9.69
C ASP A 68 -14.86 -2.83 -8.33
N TYR A 69 -13.89 -3.73 -8.22
CA TYR A 69 -13.19 -4.01 -6.97
C TYR A 69 -11.71 -4.38 -7.15
N ILE A 70 -10.93 -4.15 -6.09
CA ILE A 70 -9.55 -4.58 -5.93
C ILE A 70 -9.49 -5.55 -4.74
N ASP A 71 -8.84 -6.71 -4.90
CA ASP A 71 -8.79 -7.70 -3.82
C ASP A 71 -7.86 -7.27 -2.68
N LEU A 72 -6.70 -6.68 -2.99
CA LEU A 72 -5.74 -6.16 -2.01
C LEU A 72 -5.30 -4.75 -2.39
N TYR A 73 -5.64 -3.76 -1.56
CA TYR A 73 -5.19 -2.38 -1.77
C TYR A 73 -4.15 -1.99 -0.72
N GLN A 74 -2.98 -1.54 -1.17
CA GLN A 74 -1.84 -1.33 -0.30
C GLN A 74 -1.49 0.15 -0.17
N LEU A 75 -1.14 0.57 1.04
CA LEU A 75 -0.45 1.83 1.29
C LEU A 75 1.01 1.66 0.84
N HIS A 76 1.44 2.42 -0.17
CA HIS A 76 2.70 2.15 -0.87
C HIS A 76 3.95 2.50 -0.06
N TRP A 77 3.88 3.58 0.74
CA TRP A 77 4.96 4.07 1.59
C TRP A 77 4.40 4.71 2.86
N PRO A 78 5.14 4.72 3.96
CA PRO A 78 4.80 5.56 5.11
C PRO A 78 4.65 7.01 4.69
N GLU A 79 3.63 7.70 5.20
CA GLU A 79 3.43 9.13 4.95
C GLU A 79 4.41 9.98 5.78
N ARG A 80 4.70 9.53 6.97
CA ARG A 80 5.65 10.16 7.89
C ARG A 80 7.10 9.95 7.50
N ASN A 81 8.01 10.74 8.09
CA ASN A 81 9.44 10.55 7.91
C ASN A 81 9.90 9.17 8.40
N THR A 82 10.48 8.41 7.51
CA THR A 82 11.10 7.10 7.78
C THR A 82 12.34 6.95 6.93
N ASN A 83 13.22 6.03 7.32
CA ASN A 83 14.34 5.66 6.47
C ASN A 83 13.82 4.83 5.29
N MET A 84 14.06 5.30 4.08
CA MET A 84 13.69 4.61 2.84
C MET A 84 14.91 3.96 2.21
N PHE A 85 14.71 2.87 1.46
CA PHE A 85 15.74 2.21 0.65
C PHE A 85 17.00 1.81 1.43
N GLY A 86 16.83 1.32 2.67
CA GLY A 86 17.95 0.83 3.48
C GLY A 86 18.86 1.91 4.06
N ARG A 87 18.47 3.19 4.02
CA ARG A 87 19.23 4.24 4.70
C ARG A 87 19.30 3.97 6.19
N LEU A 88 20.47 4.23 6.77
CA LEU A 88 20.70 4.22 8.20
C LEU A 88 20.65 5.65 8.75
N GLY A 89 20.59 5.79 10.08
CA GLY A 89 20.57 7.10 10.74
C GLY A 89 19.19 7.74 10.68
N TYR A 90 18.22 7.20 11.44
CA TYR A 90 16.90 7.81 11.57
C TYR A 90 16.99 9.14 12.33
N GLU A 91 16.43 10.19 11.72
CA GLU A 91 16.26 11.50 12.33
C GLU A 91 14.79 11.76 12.62
N HIS A 92 14.45 11.95 13.88
CA HIS A 92 13.09 12.27 14.29
C HIS A 92 12.71 13.71 13.91
N LYS A 93 11.50 13.89 13.37
CA LYS A 93 10.91 15.18 13.05
C LYS A 93 9.71 15.45 13.94
N GLU A 94 9.87 16.20 15.01
CA GLU A 94 8.83 16.45 16.02
C GLU A 94 7.56 17.11 15.47
N ASN A 95 7.70 18.03 14.53
CA ASN A 95 6.60 18.83 13.98
C ASN A 95 6.13 18.34 12.59
N GLU A 96 6.27 17.05 12.30
CA GLU A 96 5.87 16.49 11.04
C GLU A 96 4.33 16.35 10.96
N SER A 97 3.75 16.87 9.89
CA SER A 97 2.32 16.71 9.61
C SER A 97 2.10 15.51 8.69
N TRP A 98 1.29 14.57 9.13
CA TRP A 98 0.85 13.40 8.36
C TRP A 98 -0.53 12.93 8.85
N ASN A 99 -1.27 12.17 8.02
CA ASN A 99 -2.56 11.64 8.41
C ASN A 99 -2.39 10.54 9.48
N LYS A 100 -3.11 10.65 10.59
CA LYS A 100 -3.03 9.70 11.69
C LYS A 100 -3.45 8.30 11.21
N PHE A 101 -2.84 7.27 11.75
CA PHE A 101 -3.16 5.87 11.39
C PHE A 101 -4.66 5.54 11.52
N GLU A 102 -5.33 6.07 12.54
CA GLU A 102 -6.77 5.87 12.74
C GLU A 102 -7.59 6.47 11.60
N ASP A 103 -7.27 7.69 11.17
CA ASP A 103 -7.95 8.35 10.06
C ASP A 103 -7.73 7.58 8.75
N VAL A 104 -6.51 7.13 8.50
CA VAL A 104 -6.17 6.32 7.32
C VAL A 104 -6.94 5.00 7.30
N LEU A 105 -7.00 4.30 8.43
CA LEU A 105 -7.80 3.08 8.56
C LEU A 105 -9.30 3.36 8.37
N GLY A 106 -9.80 4.48 8.92
CA GLY A 106 -11.17 4.93 8.71
C GLY A 106 -11.49 5.21 7.24
N ASN A 107 -10.55 5.82 6.51
CA ASN A 107 -10.67 6.05 5.08
C ASN A 107 -10.70 4.72 4.29
N LEU A 108 -9.81 3.79 4.62
CA LEU A 108 -9.79 2.45 4.02
C LEU A 108 -11.09 1.69 4.31
N LYS A 109 -11.63 1.80 5.54
CA LYS A 109 -12.91 1.17 5.89
C LYS A 109 -14.04 1.60 4.97
N ARG A 110 -14.12 2.88 4.60
CA ARG A 110 -15.16 3.36 3.68
C ARG A 110 -15.09 2.64 2.32
N PHE A 111 -13.89 2.44 1.79
CA PHE A 111 -13.72 1.73 0.51
C PHE A 111 -14.03 0.24 0.61
N VAL A 112 -13.79 -0.36 1.78
CA VAL A 112 -14.18 -1.75 2.07
C VAL A 112 -15.71 -1.84 2.17
N ASP A 113 -16.34 -0.95 2.93
CA ASP A 113 -17.81 -0.91 3.08
C ASP A 113 -18.52 -0.63 1.74
N ASP A 114 -17.91 0.19 0.87
CA ASP A 114 -18.38 0.46 -0.50
C ASP A 114 -18.14 -0.72 -1.47
N GLY A 115 -17.48 -1.79 -1.05
CA GLY A 115 -17.14 -2.94 -1.89
C GLY A 115 -16.05 -2.68 -2.94
N LYS A 116 -15.40 -1.53 -2.91
CA LYS A 116 -14.32 -1.16 -3.85
C LYS A 116 -13.00 -1.87 -3.55
N ILE A 117 -12.77 -2.21 -2.29
CA ILE A 117 -11.58 -2.91 -1.80
C ILE A 117 -12.06 -4.08 -0.94
N ARG A 118 -11.42 -5.24 -1.05
CA ARG A 118 -11.72 -6.38 -0.18
C ARG A 118 -10.84 -6.39 1.04
N GLU A 119 -9.52 -6.32 0.82
CA GLU A 119 -8.50 -6.40 1.85
C GLU A 119 -7.51 -5.25 1.72
N VAL A 120 -6.87 -4.88 2.84
CA VAL A 120 -5.89 -3.81 2.90
C VAL A 120 -4.52 -4.33 3.31
N GLY A 121 -3.47 -3.67 2.85
CA GLY A 121 -2.09 -4.04 3.17
C GLY A 121 -1.15 -2.85 3.20
N LEU A 122 0.07 -3.12 3.61
CA LEU A 122 1.14 -2.14 3.73
C LEU A 122 2.26 -2.44 2.73
N SER A 123 3.06 -1.44 2.42
CA SER A 123 4.32 -1.62 1.69
C SER A 123 5.35 -0.63 2.23
N ASN A 124 6.61 -1.08 2.31
CA ASN A 124 7.73 -0.26 2.81
C ASN A 124 7.53 0.30 4.22
N GLU A 125 6.64 -0.30 4.98
CA GLU A 125 6.34 0.15 6.34
C GLU A 125 7.39 -0.39 7.34
N THR A 126 7.57 0.36 8.43
CA THR A 126 8.48 -0.01 9.52
C THR A 126 7.78 -0.94 10.52
N PRO A 127 8.56 -1.70 11.34
CA PRO A 127 7.98 -2.52 12.41
C PRO A 127 7.03 -1.74 13.32
N TRP A 128 7.41 -0.51 13.70
CA TRP A 128 6.59 0.35 14.54
C TRP A 128 5.24 0.69 13.87
N GLY A 129 5.26 1.08 12.60
CA GLY A 129 4.04 1.42 11.88
C GLY A 129 3.12 0.21 11.66
N VAL A 130 3.70 -0.96 11.35
CA VAL A 130 2.91 -2.22 11.25
C VAL A 130 2.20 -2.51 12.57
N SER A 131 2.91 -2.48 13.71
CA SER A 131 2.32 -2.72 15.03
C SER A 131 1.20 -1.73 15.33
N LYS A 132 1.39 -0.44 15.02
CA LYS A 132 0.36 0.59 15.27
C LYS A 132 -0.90 0.39 14.40
N TYR A 133 -0.75 0.03 13.14
CA TYR A 133 -1.90 -0.31 12.30
C TYR A 133 -2.67 -1.53 12.83
N LEU A 134 -1.97 -2.59 13.27
CA LEU A 134 -2.60 -3.79 13.81
C LEU A 134 -3.30 -3.53 15.14
N GLU A 135 -2.66 -2.79 16.05
CA GLU A 135 -3.21 -2.38 17.34
C GLU A 135 -4.55 -1.61 17.15
N LEU A 136 -4.51 -0.52 16.36
CA LEU A 136 -5.69 0.31 16.10
C LEU A 136 -6.80 -0.44 15.37
N SER A 137 -6.43 -1.29 14.42
CA SER A 137 -7.38 -2.15 13.73
C SER A 137 -8.19 -3.02 14.69
N LYS A 138 -7.52 -3.64 15.66
CA LYS A 138 -8.14 -4.47 16.70
C LYS A 138 -9.00 -3.65 17.67
N GLU A 139 -8.44 -2.56 18.21
CA GLU A 139 -9.09 -1.72 19.20
C GLU A 139 -10.34 -1.01 18.67
N LYS A 140 -10.25 -0.49 17.43
CA LYS A 140 -11.31 0.33 16.82
C LYS A 140 -12.20 -0.44 15.85
N LYS A 141 -12.00 -1.75 15.69
CA LYS A 141 -12.72 -2.59 14.71
C LYS A 141 -12.65 -2.04 13.29
N LEU A 142 -11.45 -1.62 12.91
CA LEU A 142 -11.11 -1.11 11.57
C LEU A 142 -10.48 -2.21 10.71
N PRO A 143 -10.36 -2.04 9.38
CA PRO A 143 -9.76 -3.05 8.50
C PRO A 143 -8.37 -3.45 8.96
N ARG A 144 -8.11 -4.75 9.03
CA ARG A 144 -6.83 -5.31 9.44
C ARG A 144 -5.87 -5.36 8.26
N MET A 145 -4.64 -4.92 8.47
CA MET A 145 -3.59 -5.06 7.46
C MET A 145 -3.24 -6.54 7.27
N MET A 146 -3.55 -7.09 6.08
CA MET A 146 -3.39 -8.51 5.76
C MET A 146 -1.99 -8.86 5.31
N SER A 147 -1.25 -7.89 4.76
CA SER A 147 0.08 -8.12 4.22
C SER A 147 0.98 -6.90 4.37
N ILE A 148 2.29 -7.17 4.36
CA ILE A 148 3.33 -6.17 4.17
C ILE A 148 4.17 -6.54 2.95
N GLN A 149 4.40 -5.57 2.05
CA GLN A 149 5.27 -5.75 0.90
C GLN A 149 6.56 -4.97 1.08
N ASN A 150 7.66 -5.67 1.37
CA ASN A 150 8.98 -5.09 1.64
C ASN A 150 10.09 -5.79 0.84
N PRO A 151 11.27 -5.17 0.68
CA PRO A 151 12.40 -5.84 0.03
C PRO A 151 12.83 -7.06 0.85
N TYR A 152 12.99 -8.19 0.18
CA TYR A 152 13.49 -9.39 0.81
C TYR A 152 14.12 -10.32 -0.23
N SER A 153 15.40 -10.60 -0.06
CA SER A 153 16.18 -11.49 -0.93
C SER A 153 17.33 -12.11 -0.16
N LEU A 154 18.09 -12.99 -0.78
CA LEU A 154 19.32 -13.54 -0.17
C LEU A 154 20.36 -12.45 0.13
N LEU A 155 20.36 -11.34 -0.62
CA LEU A 155 21.30 -10.22 -0.45
C LEU A 155 20.74 -9.12 0.47
N ASN A 156 19.43 -9.02 0.64
CA ASN A 156 18.77 -8.04 1.51
C ASN A 156 17.84 -8.75 2.49
N ARG A 157 18.31 -8.95 3.69
CA ARG A 157 17.61 -9.64 4.78
C ARG A 157 17.16 -8.70 5.91
N THR A 158 17.11 -7.40 5.66
CA THR A 158 16.72 -6.39 6.66
C THR A 158 15.31 -6.60 7.23
N CYS A 159 14.41 -7.21 6.45
CA CYS A 159 13.09 -7.61 6.91
C CYS A 159 13.13 -8.54 8.14
N GLU A 160 14.16 -9.34 8.27
CA GLU A 160 14.31 -10.29 9.39
C GLU A 160 14.62 -9.59 10.72
N VAL A 161 15.14 -8.38 10.72
CA VAL A 161 15.56 -7.66 11.94
C VAL A 161 14.37 -7.21 12.81
N GLY A 162 13.19 -7.10 12.25
CA GLY A 162 12.02 -6.67 13.06
C GLY A 162 10.68 -7.07 12.47
N LEU A 163 10.55 -7.10 11.16
CA LEU A 163 9.27 -7.44 10.51
C LEU A 163 8.97 -8.93 10.54
N ALA A 164 9.97 -9.80 10.55
CA ALA A 164 9.76 -11.25 10.55
C ALA A 164 9.02 -11.72 11.81
N GLU A 165 9.39 -11.20 12.98
CA GLU A 165 8.71 -11.56 14.23
C GLU A 165 7.25 -11.11 14.21
N ILE A 166 6.97 -9.87 13.80
CA ILE A 166 5.61 -9.35 13.66
C ILE A 166 4.82 -10.17 12.64
N SER A 167 5.42 -10.50 11.50
CA SER A 167 4.77 -11.29 10.46
C SER A 167 4.31 -12.66 10.97
N ILE A 168 5.11 -13.29 11.81
CA ILE A 168 4.81 -14.62 12.38
C ILE A 168 3.81 -14.52 13.53
N ARG A 169 4.05 -13.61 14.50
CA ARG A 169 3.20 -13.51 15.71
C ARG A 169 1.82 -12.93 15.43
N ASP A 170 1.76 -11.96 14.54
CA ASP A 170 0.51 -11.29 14.16
C ASP A 170 -0.05 -11.80 12.83
N GLU A 171 0.46 -12.90 12.28
CA GLU A 171 -0.05 -13.53 11.06
C GLU A 171 -0.27 -12.56 9.90
N ILE A 172 0.69 -11.64 9.68
CA ILE A 172 0.68 -10.72 8.54
C ILE A 172 1.55 -11.26 7.41
N GLY A 173 0.97 -11.46 6.23
CA GLY A 173 1.68 -12.04 5.08
C GLY A 173 2.79 -11.14 4.54
N LEU A 174 3.97 -11.70 4.23
CA LEU A 174 5.05 -10.99 3.56
C LEU A 174 4.98 -11.20 2.05
N LEU A 175 4.89 -10.10 1.30
CA LEU A 175 5.05 -10.04 -0.16
C LEU A 175 6.45 -9.51 -0.47
N ALA A 176 7.39 -10.40 -0.78
CA ALA A 176 8.77 -10.00 -1.08
C ALA A 176 8.87 -9.31 -2.44
N TYR A 177 9.48 -8.11 -2.51
CA TYR A 177 9.89 -7.53 -3.78
C TYR A 177 11.41 -7.58 -3.97
N SER A 178 11.87 -7.56 -5.22
CA SER A 178 13.28 -7.78 -5.60
C SER A 178 13.88 -9.08 -5.05
N PRO A 179 13.18 -10.22 -5.12
CA PRO A 179 13.65 -11.47 -4.47
C PRO A 179 14.89 -12.06 -5.16
N LEU A 180 15.20 -11.64 -6.39
CA LEU A 180 16.34 -12.09 -7.18
C LEU A 180 17.51 -11.07 -7.19
N ALA A 181 17.40 -9.96 -6.51
CA ALA A 181 18.44 -8.91 -6.47
C ALA A 181 19.49 -9.20 -5.40
#